data_f25ca8699390175427a092d9e3ed87cb
#
_entry.id   f25ca8699390175427a092d9e3ed87cb
#
_cell.length_a   1.000
_cell.length_b   1.000
_cell.length_c   1.000
_cell.angle_alpha   90.00
_cell.angle_beta   90.00
_cell.angle_gamma   90.00
#
_symmetry.space_group_name_H-M   'P 1'
#
loop_
_entity.id
_entity.type
_entity.pdbx_description
1 polymer ?
#
loop_
_entity_poly.entity_id
_entity_poly.type
_entity_poly.pdbx_seq_one_letter_code
_entity_poly.pdbx_strand_id
1 'polypeptide(L)'
;MAIEVACSIDADHTVRVLDRIVATGRRPELLRSDNGPELTATALRDWCRFGGSGQAFIEPGSPWENPFVESFGSRVRDEVLSIEAFSSLAEAAVVLEDWRNIYNTQRPHGSLGWKTPAAYAASWRPN
;
A
#
# COMPACT_ATOMS: atom_id res chain seq x y z
N MET A 1 -2.66 2.08 -5.62
CA MET A 1 -1.49 1.65 -4.85
C MET A 1 -0.68 2.83 -4.39
N ALA A 2 -0.07 2.73 -3.24
CA ALA A 2 0.77 3.79 -2.66
C ALA A 2 2.10 3.19 -2.17
N ILE A 3 3.15 4.00 -2.19
CA ILE A 3 4.50 3.63 -1.73
C ILE A 3 5.02 4.76 -0.85
N GLU A 4 5.60 4.41 0.29
CA GLU A 4 6.29 5.34 1.18
C GLU A 4 7.77 5.01 1.25
N VAL A 5 8.62 6.03 1.15
CA VAL A 5 10.09 5.90 1.20
C VAL A 5 10.63 6.71 2.36
N ALA A 6 11.35 6.05 3.27
CA ALA A 6 11.98 6.68 4.43
C ALA A 6 13.17 5.86 4.92
N CYS A 7 14.06 6.47 5.71
CA CYS A 7 15.17 5.75 6.36
C CYS A 7 14.66 4.76 7.39
N SER A 8 13.58 5.11 8.10
CA SER A 8 12.89 4.23 9.04
C SER A 8 11.41 4.60 9.07
N ILE A 9 10.57 3.60 9.32
CA ILE A 9 9.13 3.78 9.39
C ILE A 9 8.67 3.23 10.73
N ASP A 10 8.24 4.12 11.63
CA ASP A 10 7.68 3.78 12.93
C ASP A 10 6.14 3.78 12.89
N ALA A 11 5.53 3.52 14.05
CA ALA A 11 4.07 3.49 14.18
C ALA A 11 3.42 4.82 13.79
N ASP A 12 3.97 5.93 14.26
CA ASP A 12 3.43 7.27 13.96
C ASP A 12 3.55 7.60 12.47
N HIS A 13 4.65 7.22 11.85
CA HIS A 13 4.85 7.40 10.41
C HIS A 13 3.80 6.60 9.61
N THR A 14 3.57 5.35 10.00
CA THR A 14 2.57 4.49 9.37
C THR A 14 1.18 5.12 9.43
N VAL A 15 0.78 5.63 10.59
CA VAL A 15 -0.53 6.29 10.77
C VAL A 15 -0.62 7.56 9.92
N ARG A 16 0.43 8.37 9.84
CA ARG A 16 0.44 9.56 8.98
C ARG A 16 0.28 9.22 7.51
N VAL A 17 0.90 8.14 7.05
CA VAL A 17 0.72 7.66 5.66
C VAL A 17 -0.72 7.26 5.40
N LEU A 18 -1.33 6.52 6.32
CA LEU A 18 -2.75 6.13 6.20
C LEU A 18 -3.68 7.35 6.20
N ASP A 19 -3.45 8.31 7.06
CA ASP A 19 -4.23 9.55 7.09
C ASP A 19 -4.11 10.33 5.78
N ARG A 20 -2.93 10.39 5.21
CA ARG A 20 -2.70 11.04 3.91
C ARG A 20 -3.44 10.32 2.78
N ILE A 21 -3.43 8.99 2.77
CA ILE A 21 -4.16 8.20 1.78
C ILE A 21 -5.67 8.43 1.90
N VAL A 22 -6.20 8.44 3.11
CA VAL A 22 -7.62 8.69 3.37
C VAL A 22 -8.02 10.11 2.96
N ALA A 23 -7.14 11.09 3.14
CA ALA A 23 -7.39 12.48 2.73
C ALA A 23 -7.58 12.64 1.21
N THR A 24 -6.97 11.77 0.42
CA THR A 24 -7.07 11.80 -1.05
C THR A 24 -8.08 10.81 -1.62
N GLY A 25 -8.69 9.99 -0.79
CA GLY A 25 -9.60 8.94 -1.23
C GLY A 25 -10.61 8.55 -0.16
N ARG A 26 -11.04 7.29 -0.23
CA ARG A 26 -11.97 6.73 0.75
C ARG A 26 -11.22 6.06 1.89
N ARG A 27 -11.81 6.14 3.08
CA ARG A 27 -11.38 5.33 4.19
C ARG A 27 -11.73 3.86 3.90
N PRO A 28 -10.80 2.92 4.09
CA PRO A 28 -11.09 1.51 3.88
C PRO A 28 -12.09 1.00 4.91
N GLU A 29 -13.00 0.13 4.46
CA GLU A 29 -13.90 -0.58 5.37
C GLU A 29 -13.14 -1.61 6.20
N LEU A 30 -12.12 -2.22 5.62
CA LEU A 30 -11.28 -3.23 6.25
C LEU A 30 -9.81 -2.96 5.93
N LEU A 31 -8.98 -2.89 6.96
CA LEU A 31 -7.52 -2.84 6.82
C LEU A 31 -6.96 -4.23 7.11
N ARG A 32 -6.29 -4.81 6.11
CA ARG A 32 -5.59 -6.08 6.26
C ARG A 32 -4.09 -5.83 6.37
N SER A 33 -3.48 -6.39 7.37
CA SER A 33 -2.04 -6.26 7.60
C SER A 33 -1.46 -7.53 8.22
N ASP A 34 -0.15 -7.69 8.09
CA ASP A 34 0.56 -8.69 8.88
C ASP A 34 0.64 -8.25 10.35
N ASN A 35 1.06 -9.18 11.20
CA ASN A 35 1.21 -8.91 12.62
C ASN A 35 2.64 -8.38 12.87
N GLY A 36 2.83 -7.09 12.57
CA GLY A 36 4.11 -6.40 12.73
C GLY A 36 4.51 -6.11 14.19
N PRO A 37 5.49 -5.23 14.40
CA PRO A 37 5.90 -4.82 15.73
C PRO A 37 4.73 -4.36 16.59
N GLU A 38 4.77 -4.64 17.88
CA GLU A 38 3.66 -4.40 18.81
C GLU A 38 3.16 -2.95 18.81
N LEU A 39 4.07 -1.98 18.78
CA LEU A 39 3.70 -0.56 18.74
C LEU A 39 2.95 -0.20 17.45
N THR A 40 3.40 -0.72 16.31
CA THR A 40 2.74 -0.52 15.03
C THR A 40 1.37 -1.20 15.01
N ALA A 41 1.28 -2.43 15.51
CA ALA A 41 0.02 -3.16 15.58
C ALA A 41 -1.01 -2.44 16.46
N THR A 42 -0.60 -1.89 17.60
CA THR A 42 -1.46 -1.11 18.49
C THR A 42 -1.93 0.18 17.80
N ALA A 43 -1.02 0.91 17.15
CA ALA A 43 -1.35 2.14 16.43
C ALA A 43 -2.36 1.89 15.30
N LEU A 44 -2.20 0.81 14.54
CA LEU A 44 -3.13 0.41 13.48
C LEU A 44 -4.50 0.02 14.04
N ARG A 45 -4.53 -0.70 15.16
CA ARG A 45 -5.77 -1.06 15.84
C ARG A 45 -6.54 0.19 16.26
N ASP A 46 -5.86 1.15 16.88
CA ASP A 46 -6.47 2.39 17.32
C ASP A 46 -6.95 3.22 16.11
N TRP A 47 -6.14 3.31 15.07
CA TRP A 47 -6.50 4.01 13.84
C TRP A 47 -7.78 3.42 13.21
N CYS A 48 -7.89 2.10 13.15
CA CYS A 48 -9.08 1.42 12.64
C CYS A 48 -10.28 1.68 13.54
N ARG A 49 -10.11 1.53 14.85
CA ARG A 49 -11.17 1.69 15.83
C ARG A 49 -11.77 3.08 15.83
N PHE A 50 -10.94 4.13 15.87
CA PHE A 50 -11.41 5.51 15.92
C PHE A 50 -11.94 6.00 14.59
N GLY A 51 -11.49 5.43 13.49
CA GLY A 51 -11.93 5.82 12.16
C GLY A 51 -13.09 4.99 11.59
N GLY A 52 -13.54 3.96 12.28
CA GLY A 52 -14.63 3.10 11.82
C GLY A 52 -14.22 2.07 10.76
N SER A 53 -12.94 1.76 10.64
CA SER A 53 -12.46 0.67 9.78
C SER A 53 -12.38 -0.63 10.57
N GLY A 54 -12.70 -1.76 9.95
CA GLY A 54 -12.39 -3.08 10.47
C GLY A 54 -10.92 -3.40 10.31
N GLN A 55 -10.43 -4.37 11.06
CA GLN A 55 -9.04 -4.84 10.96
C GLN A 55 -9.00 -6.36 10.84
N ALA A 56 -8.18 -6.85 9.89
CA ALA A 56 -7.90 -8.27 9.72
C ALA A 56 -6.39 -8.49 9.74
N PHE A 57 -5.92 -9.36 10.63
CA PHE A 57 -4.53 -9.76 10.67
C PHE A 57 -4.28 -10.96 9.79
N ILE A 58 -3.08 -10.98 9.17
CA ILE A 58 -2.59 -12.13 8.42
C ILE A 58 -1.77 -12.98 9.38
N GLU A 59 -1.99 -14.29 9.38
CA GLU A 59 -1.22 -15.23 10.18
C GLU A 59 0.27 -15.14 9.83
N PRO A 60 1.18 -15.18 10.82
CA PRO A 60 2.61 -15.21 10.58
C PRO A 60 2.99 -16.35 9.64
N GLY A 61 3.80 -16.05 8.61
CA GLY A 61 4.23 -17.04 7.64
C GLY A 61 3.20 -17.38 6.55
N SER A 62 2.11 -16.63 6.48
CA SER A 62 1.03 -16.86 5.50
C SER A 62 0.85 -15.66 4.55
N PRO A 63 1.87 -15.27 3.74
CA PRO A 63 1.78 -14.11 2.85
C PRO A 63 0.68 -14.26 1.79
N TRP A 64 0.30 -15.49 1.42
CA TRP A 64 -0.79 -15.76 0.50
C TRP A 64 -2.17 -15.26 0.98
N GLU A 65 -2.32 -14.94 2.26
CA GLU A 65 -3.52 -14.33 2.80
C GLU A 65 -3.67 -12.86 2.40
N ASN A 66 -2.62 -12.26 1.82
CA ASN A 66 -2.66 -10.91 1.26
C ASN A 66 -2.03 -10.88 -0.14
N PRO A 67 -2.64 -11.57 -1.13
CA PRO A 67 -2.02 -11.76 -2.44
C PRO A 67 -1.85 -10.47 -3.24
N PHE A 68 -2.69 -9.46 -3.02
CA PHE A 68 -2.60 -8.19 -3.74
C PHE A 68 -1.35 -7.40 -3.33
N VAL A 69 -1.05 -7.33 -2.04
CA VAL A 69 0.16 -6.66 -1.53
C VAL A 69 1.41 -7.44 -1.93
N GLU A 70 1.38 -8.76 -1.85
CA GLU A 70 2.49 -9.60 -2.29
C GLU A 70 2.78 -9.42 -3.78
N SER A 71 1.78 -9.43 -4.63
CA SER A 71 1.92 -9.21 -6.07
C SER A 71 2.49 -7.83 -6.37
N PHE A 72 1.97 -6.79 -5.73
CA PHE A 72 2.47 -5.43 -5.89
C PHE A 72 3.93 -5.31 -5.43
N GLY A 73 4.26 -5.84 -4.25
CA GLY A 73 5.61 -5.84 -3.70
C GLY A 73 6.61 -6.57 -4.59
N SER A 74 6.21 -7.70 -5.18
CA SER A 74 7.04 -8.43 -6.14
C SER A 74 7.35 -7.60 -7.38
N ARG A 75 6.37 -6.87 -7.92
CA ARG A 75 6.57 -6.01 -9.08
C ARG A 75 7.50 -4.84 -8.76
N VAL A 76 7.35 -4.20 -7.59
CA VAL A 76 8.26 -3.15 -7.14
C VAL A 76 9.69 -3.68 -7.05
N ARG A 77 9.87 -4.84 -6.44
CA ARG A 77 11.18 -5.48 -6.29
C ARG A 77 11.80 -5.81 -7.64
N ASP A 78 11.07 -6.48 -8.51
CA ASP A 78 11.60 -6.99 -9.78
C ASP A 78 11.85 -5.88 -10.78
N GLU A 79 10.98 -4.88 -10.85
CA GLU A 79 11.02 -3.84 -11.89
C GLU A 79 11.78 -2.59 -11.46
N VAL A 80 12.00 -2.36 -10.16
CA VAL A 80 12.68 -1.17 -9.66
C VAL A 80 13.85 -1.51 -8.75
N LEU A 81 13.60 -2.15 -7.61
CA LEU A 81 14.60 -2.32 -6.57
C LEU A 81 15.78 -3.22 -6.97
N SER A 82 15.56 -4.20 -7.84
CA SER A 82 16.60 -5.11 -8.34
C SER A 82 17.40 -4.53 -9.50
N ILE A 83 16.91 -3.47 -10.15
CA ILE A 83 17.51 -2.88 -11.35
C ILE A 83 18.22 -1.57 -11.02
N GLU A 84 17.59 -0.74 -10.16
CA GLU A 84 18.05 0.60 -9.84
C GLU A 84 18.97 0.62 -8.62
N ALA A 85 20.05 1.40 -8.70
CA ALA A 85 20.86 1.77 -7.55
C ALA A 85 20.58 3.24 -7.22
N PHE A 86 20.14 3.50 -6.00
CA PHE A 86 19.77 4.84 -5.57
C PHE A 86 20.90 5.50 -4.79
N SER A 87 21.26 6.74 -5.17
CA SER A 87 22.28 7.52 -4.47
C SER A 87 21.72 8.26 -3.25
N SER A 88 20.39 8.40 -3.14
CA SER A 88 19.75 9.09 -2.04
C SER A 88 18.29 8.65 -1.87
N LEU A 89 17.70 8.96 -0.70
CA LEU A 89 16.25 8.76 -0.48
C LEU A 89 15.41 9.62 -1.42
N ALA A 90 15.85 10.83 -1.71
CA ALA A 90 15.14 11.73 -2.63
C ALA A 90 15.07 11.13 -4.03
N GLU A 91 16.16 10.55 -4.54
CA GLU A 91 16.17 9.86 -5.83
C GLU A 91 15.24 8.65 -5.82
N ALA A 92 15.32 7.82 -4.79
CA ALA A 92 14.44 6.66 -4.64
C ALA A 92 12.96 7.06 -4.63
N ALA A 93 12.62 8.14 -3.92
CA ALA A 93 11.25 8.65 -3.84
C ALA A 93 10.73 9.09 -5.21
N VAL A 94 11.55 9.78 -6.00
CA VAL A 94 11.18 10.24 -7.36
C VAL A 94 10.95 9.05 -8.29
N VAL A 95 11.87 8.11 -8.33
CA VAL A 95 11.78 6.94 -9.23
C VAL A 95 10.59 6.07 -8.86
N LEU A 96 10.37 5.81 -7.58
CA LEU A 96 9.25 5.00 -7.11
C LEU A 96 7.91 5.70 -7.31
N GLU A 97 7.84 7.02 -7.17
CA GLU A 97 6.63 7.79 -7.45
C GLU A 97 6.25 7.74 -8.93
N ASP A 98 7.21 7.87 -9.83
CA ASP A 98 6.98 7.74 -11.26
C ASP A 98 6.49 6.33 -11.62
N TRP A 99 7.14 5.31 -11.06
CA TRP A 99 6.73 3.92 -11.27
C TRP A 99 5.31 3.66 -10.74
N ARG A 100 5.00 4.19 -9.55
CA ARG A 100 3.66 4.07 -8.94
C ARG A 100 2.58 4.72 -9.82
N ASN A 101 2.85 5.90 -10.36
CA ASN A 101 1.92 6.60 -11.25
C ASN A 101 1.66 5.78 -12.52
N ILE A 102 2.68 5.23 -13.13
CA ILE A 102 2.54 4.37 -14.31
C ILE A 102 1.76 3.09 -13.96
N TYR A 103 2.07 2.46 -12.84
CA TYR A 103 1.36 1.28 -12.36
C TYR A 103 -0.13 1.55 -12.19
N ASN A 104 -0.49 2.66 -11.56
CA ASN A 104 -1.88 2.99 -11.27
C ASN A 104 -2.67 3.48 -12.49
N THR A 105 -2.02 4.18 -13.43
CA THR A 105 -2.72 4.89 -14.51
C THR A 105 -2.52 4.30 -15.89
N GLN A 106 -1.50 3.48 -16.10
CA GLN A 106 -1.14 2.98 -17.43
C GLN A 106 -1.04 1.46 -17.53
N ARG A 107 -0.96 0.75 -16.39
CA ARG A 107 -0.82 -0.71 -16.39
C ARG A 107 -2.19 -1.38 -16.23
N PRO A 108 -2.73 -2.05 -17.26
CA PRO A 108 -3.95 -2.85 -17.13
C PRO A 108 -3.67 -4.14 -16.36
N HIS A 109 -4.68 -4.60 -15.61
CA HIS A 109 -4.59 -5.82 -14.80
C HIS A 109 -5.71 -6.78 -15.16
N GLY A 110 -5.35 -8.05 -15.41
CA GLY A 110 -6.33 -9.09 -15.72
C GLY A 110 -7.38 -9.28 -14.63
N SER A 111 -6.97 -9.21 -13.36
CA SER A 111 -7.87 -9.31 -12.21
C SER A 111 -8.85 -8.14 -12.08
N LEU A 112 -8.61 -7.03 -12.77
CA LEU A 112 -9.47 -5.86 -12.79
C LEU A 112 -10.22 -5.69 -14.13
N GLY A 113 -10.40 -6.77 -14.88
CA GLY A 113 -11.03 -6.72 -16.19
C GLY A 113 -10.21 -5.90 -17.20
N TRP A 114 -8.90 -5.97 -17.13
CA TRP A 114 -7.94 -5.23 -17.94
C TRP A 114 -7.99 -3.71 -17.78
N LYS A 115 -8.61 -3.24 -16.71
CA LYS A 115 -8.55 -1.83 -16.32
C LYS A 115 -7.26 -1.55 -15.54
N THR A 116 -6.82 -0.29 -15.58
CA THR A 116 -5.78 0.17 -14.64
C THR A 116 -6.34 0.28 -13.23
N PRO A 117 -5.52 0.22 -12.17
CA PRO A 117 -5.99 0.41 -10.81
C PRO A 117 -6.78 1.71 -10.62
N ALA A 118 -6.34 2.82 -11.20
CA ALA A 118 -7.03 4.11 -11.09
C ALA A 118 -8.39 4.09 -11.80
N ALA A 119 -8.47 3.51 -12.99
CA ALA A 119 -9.74 3.39 -13.72
C ALA A 119 -10.72 2.47 -13.00
N TYR A 120 -10.24 1.37 -12.45
CA TYR A 120 -11.06 0.47 -11.66
C TYR A 120 -11.61 1.16 -10.41
N ALA A 121 -10.76 1.85 -9.67
CA ALA A 121 -11.18 2.58 -8.47
C ALA A 121 -12.23 3.66 -8.78
N ALA A 122 -12.06 4.37 -9.90
CA ALA A 122 -13.02 5.40 -10.32
C ALA A 122 -14.38 4.81 -10.71
N SER A 123 -14.40 3.59 -11.27
CA SER A 123 -15.64 2.91 -11.67
C SER A 123 -16.29 2.09 -10.55
N TRP A 124 -15.56 1.85 -9.46
CA TRP A 124 -16.06 1.03 -8.36
C TRP A 124 -17.24 1.70 -7.64
N ARG A 125 -18.28 0.89 -7.37
CA ARG A 125 -19.46 1.32 -6.61
C ARG A 125 -19.71 0.30 -5.51
N PRO A 126 -19.90 0.72 -4.27
CA PRO A 126 -20.33 -0.19 -3.21
C PRO A 126 -21.76 -0.68 -3.47
N ASN A 127 -21.99 -1.92 -3.15
CA ASN A 127 -23.33 -2.52 -3.19
C ASN A 127 -24.20 -1.99 -2.04
#